data_2f0fc2cebd3c45bbc4ace1ebcaf978d7
#
_entry.id   2f0fc2cebd3c45bbc4ace1ebcaf978d7
#
_cell.length_a   1.000
_cell.length_b   1.000
_cell.length_c   1.000
_cell.angle_alpha   90.00
_cell.angle_beta   90.00
_cell.angle_gamma   90.00
#
_symmetry.space_group_name_H-M   'P 1'
#
loop_
_entity.id
_entity.type
_entity.pdbx_description
1 polymer ?
#
loop_
_entity_poly.entity_id
_entity_poly.type
_entity_poly.pdbx_seq_one_letter_code
_entity_poly.pdbx_strand_id
1 'polypeptide(L)'
;MNTTRSEELFRRAQQRIPGGVNSPVRAFRSVGGTPRFIRRGSGCRITDVDGNTYVDCIGSWGPLILGHCFPPVVEAVREALENGSSFGAPTEREVELAELISQAVPSVEMVRLVNSGTEATMSALRLARGFTGRTLTVKFEGCYHGHVDSLLVKAGSGVATLGISGTAGVPEEFARTTIALPYNSAEALEAAFEQHGAQIAAVIVEPVVGNMGCVPPAPGFLEAMRELCTRHGALLIFDEVMTGFRLALGGAQQLYGIRPDLTTLGKIIGGGLPIAAYGGRADIMRHVSPAGNVYQAGTLSGNPCAVAAGIAMLRHLMAHPEIYAQLDEIAARVCAAAPPGVTVQRVGSMFTFFFTDRPVQRWEDAATCDTAKYAAFFHHLLENGVYFPPSQFEAAFLSAAHDEEALRQTAEAIRSFRA
;
A
#
# COMPACT_ATOMS: atom_id res chain seq x y z
N MET A 1 1.64 29.38 8.90
CA MET A 1 1.66 28.50 10.08
C MET A 1 3.02 28.56 10.79
N ASN A 2 3.07 28.34 12.13
CA ASN A 2 4.34 28.23 12.86
C ASN A 2 5.01 26.89 12.55
N THR A 3 6.35 26.85 12.34
CA THR A 3 7.13 25.64 12.01
C THR A 3 8.43 25.53 12.79
N THR A 4 8.67 26.48 13.72
CA THR A 4 9.96 26.67 14.41
C THR A 4 10.46 25.39 15.08
N ARG A 5 9.56 24.67 15.78
CA ARG A 5 9.94 23.45 16.48
C ARG A 5 10.13 22.27 15.53
N SER A 6 9.33 22.17 14.48
CA SER A 6 9.52 21.17 13.44
C SER A 6 10.85 21.34 12.72
N GLU A 7 11.27 22.59 12.43
CA GLU A 7 12.57 22.91 11.85
C GLU A 7 13.74 22.53 12.76
N GLU A 8 13.64 22.84 14.05
CA GLU A 8 14.63 22.44 15.05
C GLU A 8 14.77 20.90 15.10
N LEU A 9 13.64 20.20 15.22
CA LEU A 9 13.63 18.74 15.27
C LEU A 9 14.16 18.12 13.97
N PHE A 10 13.86 18.66 12.81
CA PHE A 10 14.34 18.14 11.54
C PHE A 10 15.87 18.27 11.44
N ARG A 11 16.45 19.42 11.83
CA ARG A 11 17.91 19.58 11.89
C ARG A 11 18.57 18.57 12.85
N ARG A 12 17.98 18.32 14.01
CA ARG A 12 18.48 17.31 14.95
C ARG A 12 18.33 15.89 14.40
N ALA A 13 17.19 15.58 13.76
CA ALA A 13 16.95 14.29 13.14
C ALA A 13 17.97 13.97 12.04
N GLN A 14 18.30 14.93 11.18
CA GLN A 14 19.30 14.78 10.13
C GLN A 14 20.69 14.40 10.64
N GLN A 15 21.02 14.71 11.89
CA GLN A 15 22.29 14.32 12.52
C GLN A 15 22.31 12.86 13.01
N ARG A 16 21.19 12.19 13.10
CA ARG A 16 21.04 10.85 13.70
C ARG A 16 20.30 9.85 12.83
N ILE A 17 19.46 10.33 11.92
CA ILE A 17 18.62 9.51 11.05
C ILE A 17 18.94 9.92 9.60
N PRO A 18 19.27 9.00 8.71
CA PRO A 18 19.55 9.31 7.30
C PRO A 18 18.42 10.14 6.67
N GLY A 19 18.74 11.37 6.21
CA GLY A 19 17.77 12.31 5.67
C GLY A 19 16.75 12.86 6.70
N GLY A 20 16.93 12.57 8.00
CA GLY A 20 16.06 13.02 9.08
C GLY A 20 14.74 12.24 9.24
N VAL A 21 14.56 11.14 8.50
CA VAL A 21 13.29 10.36 8.45
C VAL A 21 13.55 8.87 8.33
N ASN A 22 12.59 8.05 8.78
CA ASN A 22 12.64 6.59 8.67
C ASN A 22 11.93 6.05 7.39
N SER A 23 11.43 6.95 6.53
CA SER A 23 10.91 6.61 5.18
C SER A 23 11.09 7.83 4.26
N PRO A 24 11.65 7.66 3.04
CA PRO A 24 12.14 8.78 2.21
C PRO A 24 11.09 9.85 1.90
N VAL A 25 9.85 9.46 1.61
CA VAL A 25 8.77 10.39 1.25
C VAL A 25 8.45 11.40 2.34
N ARG A 26 8.68 11.03 3.62
CA ARG A 26 8.42 11.89 4.79
C ARG A 26 9.36 13.12 4.86
N ALA A 27 10.46 13.13 4.10
CA ALA A 27 11.45 14.23 4.09
C ALA A 27 11.02 15.43 3.23
N PHE A 28 9.85 15.43 2.59
CA PHE A 28 9.35 16.50 1.73
C PHE A 28 10.23 16.83 0.51
N ARG A 29 11.11 15.91 0.10
CA ARG A 29 12.03 16.17 -1.02
C ARG A 29 11.32 16.52 -2.33
N SER A 30 10.17 15.88 -2.59
CA SER A 30 9.42 16.10 -3.83
C SER A 30 8.64 17.41 -3.85
N VAL A 31 8.36 18.01 -2.69
CA VAL A 31 7.58 19.25 -2.56
C VAL A 31 8.37 20.40 -1.95
N GLY A 32 9.53 20.11 -1.34
CA GLY A 32 10.35 21.10 -0.63
C GLY A 32 9.78 21.47 0.75
N GLY A 33 10.47 22.39 1.42
CA GLY A 33 10.10 22.85 2.76
C GLY A 33 10.48 21.89 3.88
N THR A 34 9.95 22.13 5.09
CA THR A 34 10.25 21.38 6.30
C THR A 34 9.12 20.42 6.63
N PRO A 35 9.42 19.12 6.85
CA PRO A 35 8.43 18.14 7.31
C PRO A 35 7.81 18.55 8.65
N ARG A 36 6.51 18.31 8.81
CA ARG A 36 5.82 18.51 10.09
C ARG A 36 6.08 17.33 11.01
N PHE A 37 6.50 17.61 12.25
CA PHE A 37 6.67 16.58 13.28
C PHE A 37 5.36 16.44 14.05
N ILE A 38 4.67 15.32 13.84
CA ILE A 38 3.34 15.09 14.41
C ILE A 38 3.47 14.68 15.88
N ARG A 39 2.67 15.31 16.73
CA ARG A 39 2.59 15.04 18.17
C ARG A 39 1.45 14.10 18.53
N ARG A 40 0.30 14.20 17.84
CA ARG A 40 -0.88 13.39 18.10
C ARG A 40 -1.80 13.31 16.90
N GLY A 41 -2.65 12.29 16.87
CA GLY A 41 -3.76 12.16 15.92
C GLY A 41 -5.03 11.76 16.66
N SER A 42 -6.20 12.17 16.16
CA SER A 42 -7.52 11.77 16.65
C SER A 42 -8.55 11.90 15.53
N GLY A 43 -9.34 10.87 15.30
CA GLY A 43 -10.30 10.84 14.19
C GLY A 43 -9.59 11.09 12.85
N CYS A 44 -10.04 12.08 12.10
CA CYS A 44 -9.42 12.47 10.82
C CYS A 44 -8.38 13.60 10.95
N ARG A 45 -7.94 13.95 12.16
CA ARG A 45 -7.06 15.11 12.37
C ARG A 45 -5.75 14.70 13.00
N ILE A 46 -4.67 15.38 12.58
CA ILE A 46 -3.33 15.30 13.20
C ILE A 46 -2.90 16.68 13.68
N THR A 47 -2.14 16.72 14.77
CA THR A 47 -1.59 17.97 15.33
C THR A 47 -0.08 17.84 15.42
N ASP A 48 0.66 18.82 14.88
CA ASP A 48 2.09 18.87 14.94
C ASP A 48 2.63 19.39 16.28
N VAL A 49 3.95 19.40 16.43
CA VAL A 49 4.64 19.86 17.64
C VAL A 49 4.60 21.37 17.81
N ASP A 50 4.28 22.10 16.74
CA ASP A 50 4.13 23.56 16.72
C ASP A 50 2.70 24.00 17.07
N GLY A 51 1.76 23.04 17.23
CA GLY A 51 0.37 23.26 17.60
C GLY A 51 -0.59 23.43 16.41
N ASN A 52 -0.10 23.32 15.17
CA ASN A 52 -0.99 23.36 14.00
C ASN A 52 -1.76 22.05 13.88
N THR A 53 -3.03 22.14 13.50
CA THR A 53 -3.91 20.96 13.30
C THR A 53 -4.32 20.89 11.82
N TYR A 54 -4.32 19.66 11.30
CA TYR A 54 -4.59 19.37 9.89
C TYR A 54 -5.65 18.28 9.75
N VAL A 55 -6.50 18.38 8.74
CA VAL A 55 -7.26 17.22 8.23
C VAL A 55 -6.27 16.30 7.54
N ASP A 56 -6.20 15.04 7.96
CA ASP A 56 -5.24 14.06 7.47
C ASP A 56 -5.80 13.25 6.29
N CYS A 57 -5.37 13.57 5.09
CA CYS A 57 -5.69 12.84 3.87
C CYS A 57 -4.63 11.77 3.50
N ILE A 58 -3.76 11.39 4.45
CA ILE A 58 -2.76 10.34 4.28
C ILE A 58 -3.18 9.07 5.04
N GLY A 59 -3.76 9.21 6.24
CA GLY A 59 -4.16 8.09 7.09
C GLY A 59 -3.03 7.10 7.34
N SER A 60 -1.79 7.62 7.57
CA SER A 60 -0.56 6.82 7.73
C SER A 60 -0.23 5.93 6.52
N TRP A 61 -0.51 6.41 5.30
CA TRP A 61 -0.36 5.67 4.03
C TRP A 61 -1.34 4.51 3.88
N GLY A 62 -2.55 4.68 4.43
CA GLY A 62 -3.68 3.79 4.23
C GLY A 62 -4.14 2.93 5.41
N PRO A 63 -3.35 2.60 6.44
CA PRO A 63 -3.83 1.72 7.52
C PRO A 63 -5.01 2.26 8.33
N LEU A 64 -5.17 3.57 8.43
CA LEU A 64 -6.15 4.18 9.33
C LEU A 64 -7.51 4.43 8.65
N ILE A 65 -8.12 3.38 8.10
CA ILE A 65 -9.44 3.47 7.43
C ILE A 65 -10.56 3.97 8.37
N LEU A 66 -10.44 3.73 9.67
CA LEU A 66 -11.36 4.20 10.71
C LEU A 66 -10.89 5.48 11.42
N GLY A 67 -9.78 6.08 10.96
CA GLY A 67 -9.17 7.26 11.57
C GLY A 67 -8.18 6.95 12.69
N HIS A 68 -7.59 8.02 13.25
CA HIS A 68 -6.62 7.94 14.34
C HIS A 68 -7.30 7.60 15.66
N CYS A 69 -6.64 6.79 16.48
CA CYS A 69 -7.08 6.42 17.82
C CYS A 69 -8.51 5.88 17.88
N PHE A 70 -8.86 5.04 16.91
CA PHE A 70 -10.18 4.39 16.90
C PHE A 70 -10.38 3.59 18.19
N PRO A 71 -11.41 3.90 19.02
CA PRO A 71 -11.48 3.40 20.38
C PRO A 71 -11.43 1.89 20.53
N PRO A 72 -12.11 1.06 19.71
CA PRO A 72 -12.04 -0.40 19.82
C PRO A 72 -10.62 -0.95 19.58
N VAL A 73 -9.84 -0.35 18.68
CA VAL A 73 -8.46 -0.75 18.42
C VAL A 73 -7.56 -0.37 19.60
N VAL A 74 -7.72 0.85 20.13
CA VAL A 74 -6.94 1.33 21.28
C VAL A 74 -7.17 0.45 22.50
N GLU A 75 -8.43 0.08 22.76
CA GLU A 75 -8.79 -0.76 23.90
C GLU A 75 -8.24 -2.18 23.77
N ALA A 76 -8.38 -2.79 22.59
CA ALA A 76 -7.83 -4.12 22.34
C ALA A 76 -6.31 -4.18 22.51
N VAL A 77 -5.61 -3.12 22.06
CA VAL A 77 -4.14 -3.02 22.25
C VAL A 77 -3.78 -2.85 23.73
N ARG A 78 -4.52 -2.02 24.47
CA ARG A 78 -4.30 -1.83 25.90
C ARG A 78 -4.43 -3.14 26.67
N GLU A 79 -5.54 -3.87 26.46
CA GLU A 79 -5.77 -5.18 27.07
C GLU A 79 -4.67 -6.18 26.71
N ALA A 80 -4.26 -6.22 25.43
CA ALA A 80 -3.18 -7.11 25.00
C ALA A 80 -1.86 -6.79 25.69
N LEU A 81 -1.54 -5.50 25.86
CA LEU A 81 -0.30 -5.04 26.48
C LEU A 81 -0.26 -5.39 27.99
N GLU A 82 -1.38 -5.34 28.69
CA GLU A 82 -1.50 -5.73 30.10
C GLU A 82 -1.20 -7.22 30.30
N ASN A 83 -1.44 -8.07 29.28
CA ASN A 83 -1.18 -9.52 29.32
C ASN A 83 0.20 -9.90 28.77
N GLY A 84 0.93 -8.97 28.19
CA GLY A 84 2.29 -9.18 27.66
C GLY A 84 2.44 -8.85 26.19
N SER A 85 3.56 -8.22 25.86
CA SER A 85 3.83 -7.67 24.52
C SER A 85 4.46 -8.68 23.53
N SER A 86 5.01 -9.80 24.02
CA SER A 86 5.67 -10.83 23.19
C SER A 86 5.97 -12.09 24.00
N PHE A 87 5.76 -13.27 23.42
CA PHE A 87 5.89 -14.53 24.17
C PHE A 87 6.91 -15.50 23.60
N GLY A 88 7.30 -15.39 22.33
CA GLY A 88 8.10 -16.40 21.64
C GLY A 88 7.39 -17.75 21.51
N ALA A 89 6.06 -17.75 21.60
CA ALA A 89 5.15 -18.89 21.52
C ALA A 89 3.87 -18.48 20.81
N PRO A 90 3.13 -19.43 20.17
CA PRO A 90 1.86 -19.12 19.52
C PRO A 90 0.80 -18.68 20.53
N THR A 91 -0.16 -17.85 20.05
CA THR A 91 -1.28 -17.37 20.85
C THR A 91 -2.62 -17.71 20.19
N GLU A 92 -3.68 -17.81 21.00
CA GLU A 92 -5.04 -18.07 20.52
C GLU A 92 -5.50 -16.97 19.52
N ARG A 93 -5.14 -15.72 19.78
CA ARG A 93 -5.52 -14.57 18.93
C ARG A 93 -4.90 -14.63 17.53
N GLU A 94 -3.75 -15.28 17.34
CA GLU A 94 -3.18 -15.52 15.99
C GLU A 94 -4.10 -16.39 15.15
N VAL A 95 -4.70 -17.42 15.75
CA VAL A 95 -5.67 -18.31 15.09
C VAL A 95 -6.91 -17.51 14.68
N GLU A 96 -7.44 -16.72 15.60
CA GLU A 96 -8.62 -15.87 15.36
C GLU A 96 -8.37 -14.87 14.21
N LEU A 97 -7.22 -14.18 14.21
CA LEU A 97 -6.91 -13.25 13.11
C LEU A 97 -6.78 -13.97 11.76
N ALA A 98 -6.17 -15.16 11.75
CA ALA A 98 -6.05 -15.97 10.54
C ALA A 98 -7.44 -16.38 10.00
N GLU A 99 -8.36 -16.77 10.87
CA GLU A 99 -9.74 -17.12 10.52
C GLU A 99 -10.51 -15.93 9.96
N LEU A 100 -10.40 -14.75 10.60
CA LEU A 100 -11.03 -13.51 10.13
C LEU A 100 -10.50 -13.11 8.74
N ILE A 101 -9.19 -13.22 8.50
CA ILE A 101 -8.60 -12.94 7.19
C ILE A 101 -9.17 -13.91 6.14
N SER A 102 -9.17 -15.22 6.42
CA SER A 102 -9.68 -16.22 5.48
C SER A 102 -11.19 -16.08 5.21
N GLN A 103 -11.95 -15.67 6.23
CA GLN A 103 -13.38 -15.39 6.07
C GLN A 103 -13.64 -14.17 5.19
N ALA A 104 -12.85 -13.11 5.34
CA ALA A 104 -13.00 -11.87 4.59
C ALA A 104 -12.45 -11.97 3.16
N VAL A 105 -11.40 -12.77 2.94
CA VAL A 105 -10.68 -12.90 1.68
C VAL A 105 -10.65 -14.38 1.24
N PRO A 106 -11.69 -14.86 0.53
CA PRO A 106 -11.86 -16.30 0.25
C PRO A 106 -10.75 -16.96 -0.60
N SER A 107 -9.91 -16.20 -1.27
CA SER A 107 -8.70 -16.74 -1.95
C SER A 107 -7.61 -17.15 -0.95
N VAL A 108 -7.65 -16.62 0.27
CA VAL A 108 -6.70 -16.90 1.35
C VAL A 108 -7.21 -18.07 2.20
N GLU A 109 -6.93 -19.30 1.75
CA GLU A 109 -7.28 -20.54 2.46
C GLU A 109 -6.36 -20.80 3.66
N MET A 110 -5.11 -20.36 3.57
CA MET A 110 -4.12 -20.37 4.65
C MET A 110 -3.31 -19.07 4.63
N VAL A 111 -2.88 -18.61 5.82
CA VAL A 111 -2.16 -17.35 5.99
C VAL A 111 -0.97 -17.51 6.93
N ARG A 112 0.10 -16.74 6.69
CA ARG A 112 1.25 -16.60 7.59
C ARG A 112 1.42 -15.11 7.91
N LEU A 113 1.46 -14.79 9.20
CA LEU A 113 1.70 -13.44 9.70
C LEU A 113 3.19 -13.09 9.65
N VAL A 114 3.48 -11.83 9.32
CA VAL A 114 4.79 -11.19 9.30
C VAL A 114 4.67 -9.76 9.82
N ASN A 115 5.76 -8.95 9.82
CA ASN A 115 5.73 -7.62 10.45
C ASN A 115 5.56 -6.46 9.46
N SER A 116 5.80 -6.69 8.18
CA SER A 116 5.76 -5.63 7.15
C SER A 116 5.33 -6.15 5.80
N GLY A 117 4.80 -5.25 4.94
CA GLY A 117 4.49 -5.58 3.55
C GLY A 117 5.70 -6.10 2.78
N THR A 118 6.92 -5.59 3.06
CA THR A 118 8.16 -6.10 2.46
C THR A 118 8.40 -7.55 2.82
N GLU A 119 8.23 -7.94 4.09
CA GLU A 119 8.35 -9.34 4.50
C GLU A 119 7.28 -10.22 3.84
N ALA A 120 6.05 -9.72 3.69
CA ALA A 120 4.97 -10.44 3.03
C ALA A 120 5.28 -10.71 1.55
N THR A 121 5.67 -9.69 0.78
CA THR A 121 6.01 -9.82 -0.64
C THR A 121 7.25 -10.66 -0.87
N MET A 122 8.31 -10.46 -0.06
CA MET A 122 9.52 -11.28 -0.09
C MET A 122 9.20 -12.77 0.13
N SER A 123 8.35 -13.06 1.11
CA SER A 123 7.98 -14.43 1.47
C SER A 123 7.09 -15.06 0.41
N ALA A 124 6.13 -14.31 -0.14
CA ALA A 124 5.28 -14.78 -1.22
C ALA A 124 6.08 -15.11 -2.49
N LEU A 125 7.06 -14.29 -2.86
CA LEU A 125 7.95 -14.58 -3.99
C LEU A 125 8.83 -15.81 -3.75
N ARG A 126 9.42 -15.93 -2.55
CA ARG A 126 10.20 -17.11 -2.19
C ARG A 126 9.34 -18.36 -2.27
N LEU A 127 8.11 -18.29 -1.77
CA LEU A 127 7.15 -19.40 -1.82
C LEU A 127 6.78 -19.76 -3.26
N ALA A 128 6.51 -18.76 -4.11
CA ALA A 128 6.20 -18.98 -5.51
C ALA A 128 7.33 -19.68 -6.26
N ARG A 129 8.58 -19.25 -6.03
CA ARG A 129 9.78 -19.90 -6.58
C ARG A 129 9.94 -21.33 -6.05
N GLY A 130 9.75 -21.54 -4.74
CA GLY A 130 9.85 -22.86 -4.11
C GLY A 130 8.79 -23.85 -4.59
N PHE A 131 7.56 -23.37 -4.81
CA PHE A 131 6.44 -24.17 -5.31
C PHE A 131 6.60 -24.56 -6.79
N THR A 132 6.94 -23.58 -7.64
CA THR A 132 7.03 -23.79 -9.09
C THR A 132 8.37 -24.37 -9.55
N GLY A 133 9.43 -24.28 -8.73
CA GLY A 133 10.80 -24.61 -9.14
C GLY A 133 11.40 -23.63 -10.14
N ARG A 134 10.76 -22.46 -10.38
CA ARG A 134 11.16 -21.46 -11.37
C ARG A 134 11.78 -20.24 -10.69
N THR A 135 12.48 -19.39 -11.47
CA THR A 135 13.28 -18.29 -10.92
C THR A 135 12.71 -16.91 -11.20
N LEU A 136 12.17 -16.68 -12.40
CA LEU A 136 11.78 -15.34 -12.82
C LEU A 136 10.48 -14.88 -12.18
N THR A 137 10.41 -13.59 -11.91
CA THR A 137 9.20 -12.90 -11.45
C THR A 137 8.89 -11.75 -12.40
N VAL A 138 7.63 -11.55 -12.73
CA VAL A 138 7.17 -10.35 -13.44
C VAL A 138 6.61 -9.37 -12.43
N LYS A 139 6.97 -8.09 -12.56
CA LYS A 139 6.36 -6.94 -11.86
C LYS A 139 6.05 -5.83 -12.85
N PHE A 140 5.38 -4.78 -12.40
CA PHE A 140 5.03 -3.64 -13.25
C PHE A 140 5.71 -2.35 -12.77
N GLU A 141 6.07 -1.49 -13.73
CA GLU A 141 6.60 -0.15 -13.44
C GLU A 141 5.57 0.69 -12.71
N GLY A 142 6.04 1.53 -11.80
CA GLY A 142 5.17 2.30 -10.92
C GLY A 142 4.60 1.51 -9.73
N CYS A 143 4.59 0.17 -9.76
CA CYS A 143 4.23 -0.65 -8.60
C CYS A 143 5.38 -0.76 -7.60
N TYR A 144 5.04 -0.66 -6.31
CA TYR A 144 5.96 -0.85 -5.20
C TYR A 144 5.55 -2.05 -4.35
N HIS A 145 6.48 -2.96 -4.15
CA HIS A 145 6.23 -4.21 -3.41
C HIS A 145 7.22 -4.39 -2.24
N GLY A 146 7.51 -3.30 -1.52
CA GLY A 146 8.55 -3.31 -0.49
C GLY A 146 9.96 -3.16 -1.08
N HIS A 147 10.96 -3.31 -0.21
CA HIS A 147 12.35 -3.00 -0.54
C HIS A 147 13.26 -4.25 -0.55
N VAL A 148 12.73 -5.41 -0.94
CA VAL A 148 13.54 -6.60 -1.19
C VAL A 148 14.31 -6.45 -2.52
N ASP A 149 15.56 -6.87 -2.55
CA ASP A 149 16.50 -6.62 -3.65
C ASP A 149 15.94 -6.99 -5.03
N SER A 150 15.31 -8.16 -5.15
CA SER A 150 14.73 -8.61 -6.42
C SER A 150 13.55 -7.78 -6.93
N LEU A 151 12.95 -6.90 -6.09
CA LEU A 151 11.84 -6.03 -6.48
C LEU A 151 12.26 -4.55 -6.64
N LEU A 152 13.49 -4.19 -6.24
CA LEU A 152 14.07 -2.87 -6.44
C LEU A 152 14.73 -2.77 -7.84
N VAL A 153 13.95 -3.03 -8.86
CA VAL A 153 14.39 -3.08 -10.26
C VAL A 153 13.59 -2.12 -11.14
N LYS A 154 14.21 -1.69 -12.24
CA LYS A 154 13.61 -0.93 -13.34
C LYS A 154 13.51 -1.81 -14.58
N ALA A 155 12.70 -1.40 -15.55
CA ALA A 155 12.69 -2.03 -16.85
C ALA A 155 14.08 -1.96 -17.52
N GLY A 156 14.43 -3.04 -18.22
CA GLY A 156 15.59 -3.05 -19.11
C GLY A 156 15.29 -2.33 -20.44
N SER A 157 16.26 -2.35 -21.35
CA SER A 157 16.09 -1.77 -22.69
C SER A 157 15.29 -2.72 -23.58
N GLY A 158 14.00 -2.50 -23.70
CA GLY A 158 13.08 -3.27 -24.57
C GLY A 158 11.98 -3.99 -23.79
N VAL A 159 10.95 -4.41 -24.52
CA VAL A 159 9.82 -5.16 -23.99
C VAL A 159 10.29 -6.56 -23.55
N ALA A 160 9.80 -7.01 -22.39
CA ALA A 160 10.11 -8.32 -21.82
C ALA A 160 11.60 -8.61 -21.50
N THR A 161 12.42 -7.57 -21.34
CA THR A 161 13.83 -7.71 -20.96
C THR A 161 13.97 -7.87 -19.44
N LEU A 162 15.00 -8.63 -19.00
CA LEU A 162 15.32 -8.74 -17.57
C LEU A 162 15.62 -7.37 -16.95
N GLY A 163 15.15 -7.16 -15.73
CA GLY A 163 15.28 -5.89 -15.02
C GLY A 163 16.75 -5.52 -14.73
N ILE A 164 16.97 -4.23 -14.58
CA ILE A 164 18.24 -3.65 -14.11
C ILE A 164 18.05 -3.09 -12.70
N SER A 165 19.15 -3.01 -11.92
CA SER A 165 19.06 -2.46 -10.56
C SER A 165 18.49 -1.04 -10.55
N GLY A 166 17.50 -0.81 -9.71
CA GLY A 166 16.86 0.50 -9.50
C GLY A 166 17.55 1.35 -8.43
N THR A 167 18.51 0.76 -7.70
CA THR A 167 19.20 1.42 -6.59
C THR A 167 20.61 0.84 -6.41
N ALA A 168 21.50 1.63 -5.81
CA ALA A 168 22.81 1.14 -5.41
C ALA A 168 22.69 0.04 -4.36
N GLY A 169 23.58 -0.93 -4.40
CA GLY A 169 23.68 -2.04 -3.44
C GLY A 169 22.88 -3.29 -3.83
N VAL A 170 22.06 -3.27 -4.86
CA VAL A 170 21.42 -4.46 -5.42
C VAL A 170 22.30 -5.06 -6.51
N PRO A 171 22.81 -6.31 -6.32
CA PRO A 171 23.58 -7.00 -7.36
C PRO A 171 22.74 -7.24 -8.62
N GLU A 172 23.39 -7.17 -9.79
CA GLU A 172 22.71 -7.39 -11.07
C GLU A 172 22.08 -8.78 -11.16
N GLU A 173 22.68 -9.78 -10.54
CA GLU A 173 22.16 -11.15 -10.50
C GLU A 173 20.77 -11.22 -9.86
N PHE A 174 20.51 -10.42 -8.81
CA PHE A 174 19.19 -10.32 -8.21
C PHE A 174 18.23 -9.55 -9.12
N ALA A 175 18.67 -8.45 -9.71
CA ALA A 175 17.84 -7.67 -10.64
C ALA A 175 17.40 -8.51 -11.84
N ARG A 176 18.28 -9.37 -12.38
CA ARG A 176 18.00 -10.28 -13.50
C ARG A 176 16.98 -11.38 -13.20
N THR A 177 16.61 -11.59 -11.94
CA THR A 177 15.52 -12.50 -11.58
C THR A 177 14.12 -11.89 -11.75
N THR A 178 14.03 -10.63 -12.18
CA THR A 178 12.77 -9.92 -12.31
C THR A 178 12.65 -9.23 -13.67
N ILE A 179 11.50 -9.38 -14.29
CA ILE A 179 11.09 -8.68 -15.52
C ILE A 179 10.16 -7.55 -15.07
N ALA A 180 10.51 -6.30 -15.41
CA ALA A 180 9.66 -5.15 -15.16
C ALA A 180 8.97 -4.73 -16.46
N LEU A 181 7.63 -4.68 -16.45
CA LEU A 181 6.79 -4.37 -17.60
C LEU A 181 5.98 -3.08 -17.37
N PRO A 182 5.54 -2.40 -18.42
CA PRO A 182 4.58 -1.31 -18.29
C PRO A 182 3.26 -1.81 -17.66
N TYR A 183 2.74 -1.07 -16.68
CA TYR A 183 1.41 -1.35 -16.13
C TYR A 183 0.34 -1.11 -17.20
N ASN A 184 -0.77 -1.83 -17.13
CA ASN A 184 -1.86 -1.77 -18.11
C ASN A 184 -1.46 -2.18 -19.55
N SER A 185 -0.39 -2.96 -19.72
CA SER A 185 -0.03 -3.54 -21.02
C SER A 185 -0.15 -5.06 -21.00
N ALA A 186 -1.28 -5.59 -21.48
CA ALA A 186 -1.50 -7.01 -21.65
C ALA A 186 -0.56 -7.59 -22.73
N GLU A 187 -0.27 -6.81 -23.77
CA GLU A 187 0.62 -7.20 -24.87
C GLU A 187 2.07 -7.41 -24.39
N ALA A 188 2.56 -6.51 -23.51
CA ALA A 188 3.89 -6.66 -22.93
C ALA A 188 3.98 -7.90 -22.03
N LEU A 189 2.89 -8.19 -21.29
CA LEU A 189 2.81 -9.38 -20.46
C LEU A 189 2.76 -10.66 -21.31
N GLU A 190 1.99 -10.69 -22.37
CA GLU A 190 1.92 -11.82 -23.31
C GLU A 190 3.28 -12.09 -23.95
N ALA A 191 3.95 -11.06 -24.47
CA ALA A 191 5.31 -11.18 -25.01
C ALA A 191 6.32 -11.73 -23.99
N ALA A 192 6.22 -11.32 -22.70
CA ALA A 192 7.06 -11.85 -21.65
C ALA A 192 6.81 -13.34 -21.38
N PHE A 193 5.55 -13.78 -21.44
CA PHE A 193 5.21 -15.20 -21.31
C PHE A 193 5.60 -16.02 -22.52
N GLU A 194 5.49 -15.49 -23.75
CA GLU A 194 6.00 -16.16 -24.96
C GLU A 194 7.50 -16.39 -24.88
N GLN A 195 8.26 -15.42 -24.39
CA GLN A 195 9.73 -15.51 -24.33
C GLN A 195 10.23 -16.29 -23.11
N HIS A 196 9.59 -16.17 -21.94
CA HIS A 196 10.11 -16.66 -20.67
C HIS A 196 9.13 -17.53 -19.87
N GLY A 197 7.96 -17.88 -20.40
CA GLY A 197 6.87 -18.50 -19.67
C GLY A 197 7.26 -19.74 -18.86
N ALA A 198 8.16 -20.59 -19.39
CA ALA A 198 8.66 -21.75 -18.68
C ALA A 198 9.54 -21.43 -17.45
N GLN A 199 10.05 -20.20 -17.33
CA GLN A 199 10.93 -19.74 -16.26
C GLN A 199 10.22 -18.81 -15.26
N ILE A 200 9.05 -18.26 -15.61
CA ILE A 200 8.27 -17.35 -14.77
C ILE A 200 7.62 -18.15 -13.63
N ALA A 201 8.05 -17.87 -12.40
CA ALA A 201 7.48 -18.42 -11.18
C ALA A 201 6.17 -17.70 -10.81
N ALA A 202 6.16 -16.37 -10.92
CA ALA A 202 5.02 -15.57 -10.53
C ALA A 202 4.96 -14.23 -11.28
N VAL A 203 3.74 -13.68 -11.35
CA VAL A 203 3.46 -12.28 -11.64
C VAL A 203 2.99 -11.63 -10.34
N ILE A 204 3.63 -10.55 -9.91
CA ILE A 204 3.19 -9.74 -8.76
C ILE A 204 2.69 -8.38 -9.24
N VAL A 205 1.54 -7.94 -8.72
CA VAL A 205 0.91 -6.68 -9.12
C VAL A 205 0.17 -6.03 -7.95
N GLU A 206 0.19 -4.70 -7.86
CA GLU A 206 -0.82 -3.95 -7.15
C GLU A 206 -2.07 -3.91 -8.05
N PRO A 207 -3.20 -4.53 -7.68
CA PRO A 207 -4.38 -4.58 -8.56
C PRO A 207 -4.99 -3.20 -8.82
N VAL A 208 -4.81 -2.25 -7.89
CA VAL A 208 -4.90 -0.80 -8.10
C VAL A 208 -3.61 -0.21 -7.59
N VAL A 209 -2.88 0.46 -8.46
CA VAL A 209 -1.58 1.04 -8.07
C VAL A 209 -1.79 2.26 -7.17
N GLY A 210 -0.99 2.35 -6.11
CA GLY A 210 -0.99 3.49 -5.20
C GLY A 210 0.37 4.19 -5.11
N ASN A 211 1.41 3.64 -5.75
CA ASN A 211 2.80 4.09 -5.66
C ASN A 211 3.31 4.85 -6.91
N MET A 212 2.43 5.09 -7.86
CA MET A 212 2.59 6.09 -8.94
C MET A 212 1.39 7.05 -8.99
N GLY A 213 0.73 7.23 -7.84
CA GLY A 213 -0.61 7.75 -7.70
C GLY A 213 -1.66 6.64 -7.84
N CYS A 214 -2.94 6.98 -7.64
CA CYS A 214 -4.04 6.02 -7.77
C CYS A 214 -4.30 5.73 -9.25
N VAL A 215 -3.81 4.59 -9.74
CA VAL A 215 -4.02 4.17 -11.13
C VAL A 215 -4.76 2.83 -11.16
N PRO A 216 -6.03 2.82 -11.61
CA PRO A 216 -6.81 1.59 -11.74
C PRO A 216 -6.31 0.71 -12.88
N PRO A 217 -6.60 -0.60 -12.85
CA PRO A 217 -6.33 -1.48 -13.97
C PRO A 217 -7.23 -1.13 -15.16
N ALA A 218 -6.67 -1.18 -16.37
CA ALA A 218 -7.46 -1.09 -17.59
C ALA A 218 -8.40 -2.30 -17.72
N PRO A 219 -9.56 -2.14 -18.35
CA PRO A 219 -10.48 -3.26 -18.60
C PRO A 219 -9.78 -4.43 -19.27
N GLY A 220 -9.94 -5.64 -18.75
CA GLY A 220 -9.34 -6.88 -19.29
C GLY A 220 -7.89 -7.13 -18.86
N PHE A 221 -7.19 -6.20 -18.23
CA PHE A 221 -5.78 -6.36 -17.86
C PHE A 221 -5.56 -7.43 -16.78
N LEU A 222 -6.36 -7.40 -15.71
CA LEU A 222 -6.26 -8.39 -14.63
C LEU A 222 -6.74 -9.78 -15.07
N GLU A 223 -7.75 -9.84 -15.92
CA GLU A 223 -8.26 -11.07 -16.54
C GLU A 223 -7.20 -11.72 -17.42
N ALA A 224 -6.56 -10.97 -18.31
CA ALA A 224 -5.46 -11.45 -19.16
C ALA A 224 -4.29 -11.97 -18.32
N MET A 225 -3.95 -11.27 -17.23
CA MET A 225 -2.91 -11.69 -16.29
C MET A 225 -3.25 -13.03 -15.61
N ARG A 226 -4.50 -13.19 -15.14
CA ARG A 226 -4.96 -14.45 -14.55
C ARG A 226 -4.91 -15.60 -15.55
N GLU A 227 -5.38 -15.35 -16.78
CA GLU A 227 -5.39 -16.35 -17.84
C GLU A 227 -3.96 -16.80 -18.22
N LEU A 228 -3.05 -15.85 -18.44
CA LEU A 228 -1.66 -16.13 -18.78
C LEU A 228 -0.95 -16.91 -17.68
N CYS A 229 -1.11 -16.51 -16.43
CA CYS A 229 -0.54 -17.26 -15.30
C CYS A 229 -1.07 -18.69 -15.26
N THR A 230 -2.37 -18.90 -15.46
CA THR A 230 -2.99 -20.24 -15.47
C THR A 230 -2.46 -21.08 -16.62
N ARG A 231 -2.41 -20.53 -17.84
CA ARG A 231 -1.96 -21.22 -19.06
C ARG A 231 -0.51 -21.69 -18.95
N HIS A 232 0.35 -20.88 -18.34
CA HIS A 232 1.77 -21.17 -18.22
C HIS A 232 2.17 -21.82 -16.89
N GLY A 233 1.23 -22.03 -15.95
CA GLY A 233 1.51 -22.59 -14.64
C GLY A 233 2.39 -21.69 -13.75
N ALA A 234 2.34 -20.38 -13.97
CA ALA A 234 2.91 -19.36 -13.08
C ALA A 234 1.88 -18.97 -12.02
N LEU A 235 2.33 -18.44 -10.88
CA LEU A 235 1.43 -17.97 -9.83
C LEU A 235 1.09 -16.49 -10.02
N LEU A 236 -0.17 -16.13 -9.80
CA LEU A 236 -0.61 -14.73 -9.69
C LEU A 236 -0.57 -14.31 -8.23
N ILE A 237 0.19 -13.26 -7.92
CA ILE A 237 0.30 -12.66 -6.59
C ILE A 237 -0.35 -11.27 -6.65
N PHE A 238 -1.44 -11.07 -5.91
CA PHE A 238 -1.97 -9.73 -5.69
C PHE A 238 -1.30 -9.13 -4.46
N ASP A 239 -0.60 -8.02 -4.68
CA ASP A 239 -0.14 -7.17 -3.59
C ASP A 239 -1.28 -6.27 -3.14
N GLU A 240 -2.00 -6.76 -2.15
CA GLU A 240 -3.10 -6.05 -1.51
C GLU A 240 -2.68 -5.41 -0.16
N VAL A 241 -1.42 -5.13 0.02
CA VAL A 241 -0.93 -4.40 1.20
C VAL A 241 -1.62 -3.04 1.33
N MET A 242 -1.97 -2.40 0.20
CA MET A 242 -2.69 -1.12 0.18
C MET A 242 -4.20 -1.30 -0.03
N THR A 243 -4.60 -2.14 -0.95
CA THR A 243 -5.99 -2.29 -1.42
C THR A 243 -6.82 -3.26 -0.57
N GLY A 244 -6.16 -4.20 0.11
CA GLY A 244 -6.82 -5.17 0.99
C GLY A 244 -7.57 -4.49 2.13
N PHE A 245 -8.83 -4.88 2.34
CA PHE A 245 -9.75 -4.27 3.31
C PHE A 245 -10.01 -2.77 3.11
N ARG A 246 -9.47 -2.14 2.07
CA ARG A 246 -9.70 -0.74 1.74
C ARG A 246 -10.75 -0.53 0.67
N LEU A 247 -10.66 -1.25 -0.43
CA LEU A 247 -11.57 -1.07 -1.57
C LEU A 247 -12.87 -1.85 -1.40
N ALA A 248 -12.80 -2.97 -0.73
CA ALA A 248 -13.89 -3.80 -0.27
C ALA A 248 -13.37 -4.64 0.90
N LEU A 249 -14.26 -5.36 1.60
CA LEU A 249 -13.85 -6.26 2.69
C LEU A 249 -12.86 -7.34 2.20
N GLY A 250 -13.10 -7.91 1.03
CA GLY A 250 -12.18 -8.87 0.38
C GLY A 250 -11.15 -8.21 -0.55
N GLY A 251 -10.93 -6.89 -0.44
CA GLY A 251 -9.93 -6.17 -1.21
C GLY A 251 -10.28 -5.93 -2.67
N ALA A 252 -9.26 -5.61 -3.48
CA ALA A 252 -9.41 -5.39 -4.91
C ALA A 252 -9.82 -6.68 -5.65
N GLN A 253 -9.38 -7.84 -5.19
CA GLN A 253 -9.79 -9.12 -5.78
C GLN A 253 -11.30 -9.34 -5.73
N GLN A 254 -11.98 -8.88 -4.67
CA GLN A 254 -13.44 -8.88 -4.59
C GLN A 254 -14.03 -7.86 -5.56
N LEU A 255 -13.46 -6.65 -5.63
CA LEU A 255 -13.96 -5.58 -6.48
C LEU A 255 -13.90 -5.94 -7.98
N TYR A 256 -12.83 -6.58 -8.42
CA TYR A 256 -12.60 -6.93 -9.82
C TYR A 256 -12.98 -8.39 -10.16
N GLY A 257 -13.37 -9.21 -9.20
CA GLY A 257 -13.75 -10.61 -9.42
C GLY A 257 -12.60 -11.52 -9.84
N ILE A 258 -11.36 -11.16 -9.53
CA ILE A 258 -10.16 -11.94 -9.89
C ILE A 258 -9.64 -12.68 -8.65
N ARG A 259 -9.43 -13.99 -8.77
CA ARG A 259 -8.88 -14.82 -7.69
C ARG A 259 -7.38 -15.06 -7.93
N PRO A 260 -6.46 -14.44 -7.16
CA PRO A 260 -5.04 -14.74 -7.22
C PRO A 260 -4.71 -16.08 -6.56
N ASP A 261 -3.51 -16.59 -6.81
CA ASP A 261 -2.98 -17.78 -6.14
C ASP A 261 -2.42 -17.45 -4.74
N LEU A 262 -1.79 -16.28 -4.63
CA LEU A 262 -1.28 -15.71 -3.39
C LEU A 262 -1.70 -14.26 -3.26
N THR A 263 -1.89 -13.81 -2.02
CA THR A 263 -2.22 -12.44 -1.66
C THR A 263 -1.28 -11.96 -0.56
N THR A 264 -0.74 -10.74 -0.69
CA THR A 264 -0.03 -10.08 0.42
C THR A 264 -0.93 -9.00 1.02
N LEU A 265 -0.96 -8.94 2.35
CA LEU A 265 -1.79 -8.04 3.14
C LEU A 265 -0.92 -7.27 4.13
N GLY A 266 -1.37 -6.11 4.55
CA GLY A 266 -0.67 -5.27 5.53
C GLY A 266 -1.53 -4.09 5.93
N LYS A 267 -0.89 -3.01 6.38
CA LYS A 267 -1.57 -1.74 6.67
C LYS A 267 -2.83 -1.89 7.53
N ILE A 268 -4.01 -2.02 6.90
CA ILE A 268 -5.32 -2.09 7.59
C ILE A 268 -5.41 -3.28 8.54
N ILE A 269 -4.83 -4.45 8.19
CA ILE A 269 -4.88 -5.61 9.08
C ILE A 269 -4.14 -5.40 10.41
N GLY A 270 -3.36 -4.33 10.53
CA GLY A 270 -2.66 -3.96 11.76
C GLY A 270 -3.35 -2.86 12.57
N GLY A 271 -4.43 -2.25 12.06
CA GLY A 271 -5.08 -1.13 12.75
C GLY A 271 -4.13 0.05 13.06
N GLY A 272 -3.04 0.19 12.31
CA GLY A 272 -1.96 1.16 12.54
C GLY A 272 -0.70 0.59 13.21
N LEU A 273 -0.71 -0.66 13.65
CA LEU A 273 0.46 -1.36 14.21
C LEU A 273 1.21 -2.18 13.14
N PRO A 274 2.50 -2.48 13.35
CA PRO A 274 3.33 -3.19 12.39
C PRO A 274 2.99 -4.69 12.34
N ILE A 275 2.12 -5.06 11.41
CA ILE A 275 1.80 -6.43 11.05
C ILE A 275 1.46 -6.48 9.57
N ALA A 276 1.79 -7.58 8.92
CA ALA A 276 1.41 -7.94 7.58
C ALA A 276 1.20 -9.45 7.48
N ALA A 277 0.74 -9.90 6.31
CA ALA A 277 0.52 -11.32 6.07
C ALA A 277 0.75 -11.65 4.60
N TYR A 278 1.07 -12.89 4.32
CA TYR A 278 0.92 -13.48 3.01
C TYR A 278 0.13 -14.79 3.14
N GLY A 279 -0.72 -15.04 2.18
CA GLY A 279 -1.58 -16.21 2.20
C GLY A 279 -2.11 -16.53 0.81
N GLY A 280 -2.88 -17.58 0.69
CA GLY A 280 -3.47 -18.01 -0.58
C GLY A 280 -3.91 -19.46 -0.52
N ARG A 281 -3.85 -20.14 -1.67
CA ARG A 281 -4.22 -21.53 -1.81
C ARG A 281 -3.48 -22.44 -0.82
N ALA A 282 -4.20 -23.33 -0.15
CA ALA A 282 -3.64 -24.20 0.87
C ALA A 282 -2.55 -25.16 0.35
N ASP A 283 -2.68 -25.63 -0.90
CA ASP A 283 -1.66 -26.49 -1.51
C ASP A 283 -0.32 -25.76 -1.68
N ILE A 284 -0.34 -24.46 -1.99
CA ILE A 284 0.87 -23.63 -2.08
C ILE A 284 1.41 -23.33 -0.69
N MET A 285 0.55 -22.87 0.23
CA MET A 285 0.95 -22.43 1.57
C MET A 285 1.56 -23.56 2.42
N ARG A 286 1.19 -24.82 2.19
CA ARG A 286 1.79 -25.98 2.86
C ARG A 286 3.26 -26.21 2.53
N HIS A 287 3.84 -25.52 1.55
CA HIS A 287 5.28 -25.53 1.29
C HIS A 287 6.06 -24.64 2.27
N VAL A 288 5.40 -23.82 3.05
CA VAL A 288 6.05 -22.98 4.08
C VAL A 288 6.43 -23.85 5.28
N SER A 289 7.68 -23.70 5.75
CA SER A 289 8.18 -24.39 6.96
C SER A 289 7.32 -24.03 8.20
N PRO A 290 7.01 -24.98 9.09
CA PRO A 290 7.53 -26.35 9.20
C PRO A 290 6.73 -27.40 8.38
N ALA A 291 5.63 -27.03 7.72
CA ALA A 291 4.84 -27.96 6.91
C ALA A 291 5.58 -28.39 5.63
N GLY A 292 6.36 -27.49 5.04
CA GLY A 292 7.20 -27.71 3.88
C GLY A 292 8.64 -27.24 4.12
N ASN A 293 9.36 -26.96 3.03
CA ASN A 293 10.78 -26.61 3.03
C ASN A 293 11.09 -25.14 2.68
N VAL A 294 10.08 -24.32 2.42
CA VAL A 294 10.27 -22.89 2.15
C VAL A 294 10.34 -22.14 3.47
N TYR A 295 11.54 -21.67 3.83
CA TYR A 295 11.80 -21.06 5.13
C TYR A 295 11.30 -19.62 5.23
N GLN A 296 10.59 -19.32 6.31
CA GLN A 296 10.24 -17.98 6.79
C GLN A 296 10.14 -18.03 8.32
N ALA A 297 10.70 -17.04 9.00
CA ALA A 297 10.60 -16.86 10.45
C ALA A 297 10.62 -15.37 10.80
N GLY A 298 10.07 -15.02 11.96
CA GLY A 298 10.08 -13.66 12.49
C GLY A 298 9.80 -13.68 13.99
N THR A 299 10.70 -13.13 14.80
CA THR A 299 10.57 -13.09 16.27
C THR A 299 9.27 -12.39 16.70
N LEU A 300 8.85 -11.36 15.97
CA LEU A 300 7.66 -10.57 16.29
C LEU A 300 6.47 -10.86 15.36
N SER A 301 6.57 -11.87 14.49
CA SER A 301 5.43 -12.32 13.69
C SER A 301 4.31 -12.83 14.60
N GLY A 302 3.10 -12.31 14.43
CA GLY A 302 1.99 -12.61 15.34
C GLY A 302 2.08 -11.86 16.69
N ASN A 303 2.74 -10.68 16.71
CA ASN A 303 2.83 -9.87 17.93
C ASN A 303 1.44 -9.63 18.55
N PRO A 304 1.26 -9.90 19.88
CA PRO A 304 -0.04 -9.86 20.55
C PRO A 304 -0.78 -8.53 20.39
N CYS A 305 -0.07 -7.41 20.49
CA CYS A 305 -0.69 -6.07 20.37
C CYS A 305 -1.14 -5.80 18.92
N ALA A 306 -0.31 -6.16 17.94
CA ALA A 306 -0.64 -5.96 16.54
C ALA A 306 -1.77 -6.90 16.07
N VAL A 307 -1.79 -8.13 16.56
CA VAL A 307 -2.88 -9.10 16.32
C VAL A 307 -4.19 -8.60 16.93
N ALA A 308 -4.18 -8.12 18.19
CA ALA A 308 -5.36 -7.57 18.85
C ALA A 308 -5.93 -6.35 18.10
N ALA A 309 -5.05 -5.46 17.63
CA ALA A 309 -5.45 -4.33 16.78
C ALA A 309 -6.11 -4.79 15.49
N GLY A 310 -5.51 -5.79 14.82
CA GLY A 310 -6.03 -6.38 13.59
C GLY A 310 -7.41 -7.02 13.78
N ILE A 311 -7.59 -7.80 14.82
CA ILE A 311 -8.88 -8.42 15.17
C ILE A 311 -9.95 -7.34 15.37
N ALA A 312 -9.66 -6.31 16.19
CA ALA A 312 -10.61 -5.24 16.44
C ALA A 312 -10.98 -4.47 15.16
N MET A 313 -9.99 -4.22 14.28
CA MET A 313 -10.19 -3.59 12.99
C MET A 313 -11.07 -4.43 12.08
N LEU A 314 -10.73 -5.71 11.85
CA LEU A 314 -11.46 -6.57 10.92
C LEU A 314 -12.87 -6.88 11.41
N ARG A 315 -13.06 -7.16 12.69
CA ARG A 315 -14.40 -7.36 13.28
C ARG A 315 -15.29 -6.14 13.04
N HIS A 316 -14.74 -4.93 13.19
CA HIS A 316 -15.51 -3.71 12.95
C HIS A 316 -15.89 -3.58 11.46
N LEU A 317 -14.94 -3.76 10.54
CA LEU A 317 -15.21 -3.68 9.10
C LEU A 317 -16.22 -4.74 8.63
N MET A 318 -16.15 -5.96 9.19
CA MET A 318 -17.10 -7.04 8.87
C MET A 318 -18.50 -6.75 9.41
N ALA A 319 -18.61 -6.11 10.58
CA ALA A 319 -19.90 -5.73 11.18
C ALA A 319 -20.53 -4.49 10.52
N HIS A 320 -19.74 -3.67 9.80
CA HIS A 320 -20.15 -2.39 9.22
C HIS A 320 -19.77 -2.28 7.74
N PRO A 321 -20.34 -3.13 6.85
CA PRO A 321 -20.03 -3.10 5.42
C PRO A 321 -20.43 -1.79 4.71
N GLU A 322 -21.35 -1.00 5.28
CA GLU A 322 -21.76 0.32 4.81
C GLU A 322 -20.63 1.33 4.78
N ILE A 323 -19.55 1.12 5.54
CA ILE A 323 -18.36 1.99 5.57
C ILE A 323 -17.76 2.17 4.17
N TYR A 324 -17.76 1.14 3.33
CA TYR A 324 -17.18 1.23 1.99
C TYR A 324 -17.98 2.18 1.09
N ALA A 325 -19.31 2.16 1.16
CA ALA A 325 -20.16 3.10 0.44
C ALA A 325 -19.98 4.55 0.94
N GLN A 326 -19.92 4.75 2.26
CA GLN A 326 -19.62 6.05 2.85
C GLN A 326 -18.25 6.59 2.40
N LEU A 327 -17.23 5.76 2.43
CA LEU A 327 -15.87 6.12 1.99
C LEU A 327 -15.84 6.50 0.51
N ASP A 328 -16.58 5.80 -0.33
CA ASP A 328 -16.67 6.12 -1.75
C ASP A 328 -17.36 7.48 -1.97
N GLU A 329 -18.47 7.74 -1.27
CA GLU A 329 -19.20 9.00 -1.34
C GLU A 329 -18.35 10.20 -0.90
N ILE A 330 -17.72 10.13 0.28
CA ILE A 330 -16.91 11.25 0.78
C ILE A 330 -15.71 11.53 -0.11
N ALA A 331 -15.09 10.48 -0.67
CA ALA A 331 -13.99 10.65 -1.62
C ALA A 331 -14.47 11.29 -2.93
N ALA A 332 -15.64 10.90 -3.45
CA ALA A 332 -16.23 11.54 -4.62
C ALA A 332 -16.46 13.04 -4.38
N ARG A 333 -16.95 13.43 -3.21
CA ARG A 333 -17.18 14.85 -2.84
C ARG A 333 -15.88 15.66 -2.79
N VAL A 334 -14.80 15.09 -2.21
CA VAL A 334 -13.48 15.73 -2.18
C VAL A 334 -12.91 15.84 -3.60
N CYS A 335 -12.99 14.79 -4.39
CA CYS A 335 -12.48 14.76 -5.76
C CYS A 335 -13.22 15.74 -6.69
N ALA A 336 -14.52 16.00 -6.46
CA ALA A 336 -15.30 16.99 -7.20
C ALA A 336 -14.84 18.44 -6.98
N ALA A 337 -13.97 18.70 -6.00
CA ALA A 337 -13.37 20.01 -5.76
C ALA A 337 -12.09 20.26 -6.60
N ALA A 338 -11.65 19.31 -7.42
CA ALA A 338 -10.43 19.41 -8.19
C ALA A 338 -10.30 20.69 -9.01
N PRO A 339 -9.11 21.31 -9.08
CA PRO A 339 -8.86 22.47 -9.91
C PRO A 339 -9.01 22.14 -11.41
N PRO A 340 -9.35 23.13 -12.27
CA PRO A 340 -9.34 22.93 -13.71
C PRO A 340 -7.98 22.47 -14.24
N GLY A 341 -7.96 21.57 -15.23
CA GLY A 341 -6.75 21.05 -15.84
C GLY A 341 -6.00 20.01 -14.99
N VAL A 342 -6.67 19.45 -13.99
CA VAL A 342 -6.15 18.36 -13.15
C VAL A 342 -6.96 17.09 -13.42
N THR A 343 -6.26 16.02 -13.80
CA THR A 343 -6.86 14.70 -13.93
C THR A 343 -6.99 14.07 -12.55
N VAL A 344 -8.20 13.65 -12.20
CA VAL A 344 -8.50 12.97 -10.93
C VAL A 344 -8.75 11.50 -11.20
N GLN A 345 -8.03 10.63 -10.49
CA GLN A 345 -8.31 9.20 -10.48
C GLN A 345 -8.62 8.73 -9.06
N ARG A 346 -9.62 7.87 -8.94
CA ARG A 346 -10.15 7.41 -7.67
C ARG A 346 -10.66 5.97 -7.77
N VAL A 347 -10.38 5.16 -6.75
CA VAL A 347 -11.04 3.88 -6.51
C VAL A 347 -11.40 3.82 -5.03
N GLY A 348 -12.69 3.78 -4.72
CA GLY A 348 -13.16 3.89 -3.34
C GLY A 348 -12.67 5.19 -2.67
N SER A 349 -12.05 5.05 -1.49
CA SER A 349 -11.48 6.17 -0.72
C SER A 349 -10.00 6.47 -1.00
N MET A 350 -9.46 5.90 -2.06
CA MET A 350 -8.09 6.09 -2.51
C MET A 350 -8.10 6.91 -3.80
N PHE A 351 -7.35 8.02 -3.86
CA PHE A 351 -7.38 8.92 -5.02
C PHE A 351 -6.09 9.71 -5.19
N THR A 352 -5.90 10.28 -6.38
CA THR A 352 -4.78 11.18 -6.70
C THR A 352 -5.24 12.30 -7.62
N PHE A 353 -4.73 13.50 -7.39
CA PHE A 353 -4.80 14.66 -8.28
C PHE A 353 -3.54 14.72 -9.14
N PHE A 354 -3.65 14.35 -10.41
CA PHE A 354 -2.55 14.45 -11.36
C PHE A 354 -2.58 15.81 -12.07
N PHE A 355 -1.52 16.58 -11.95
CA PHE A 355 -1.40 17.89 -12.60
C PHE A 355 -1.07 17.74 -14.09
N THR A 356 -2.04 17.22 -14.81
CA THR A 356 -2.06 17.01 -16.26
C THR A 356 -3.51 16.97 -16.73
N ASP A 357 -3.77 17.33 -17.98
CA ASP A 357 -5.07 17.19 -18.66
C ASP A 357 -5.24 15.85 -19.38
N ARG A 358 -4.22 14.98 -19.31
CA ARG A 358 -4.19 13.67 -19.99
C ARG A 358 -4.55 12.53 -19.04
N PRO A 359 -5.14 11.43 -19.55
CA PRO A 359 -5.30 10.21 -18.77
C PRO A 359 -3.95 9.66 -18.27
N VAL A 360 -3.91 9.17 -17.04
CA VAL A 360 -2.74 8.52 -16.44
C VAL A 360 -3.04 7.04 -16.29
N GLN A 361 -2.39 6.20 -17.08
CA GLN A 361 -2.65 4.75 -17.12
C GLN A 361 -1.43 3.92 -16.72
N ARG A 362 -0.23 4.52 -16.76
CA ARG A 362 1.04 3.86 -16.46
C ARG A 362 2.08 4.86 -15.96
N TRP A 363 3.24 4.36 -15.58
CA TRP A 363 4.32 5.18 -15.01
C TRP A 363 4.76 6.33 -15.93
N GLU A 364 4.88 6.08 -17.23
CA GLU A 364 5.30 7.08 -18.20
C GLU A 364 4.34 8.28 -18.22
N ASP A 365 3.03 8.03 -18.11
CA ASP A 365 2.04 9.10 -18.05
C ASP A 365 2.19 9.89 -16.74
N ALA A 366 2.27 9.20 -15.60
CA ALA A 366 2.45 9.82 -14.29
C ALA A 366 3.73 10.66 -14.23
N ALA A 367 4.83 10.18 -14.81
CA ALA A 367 6.12 10.86 -14.82
C ALA A 367 6.12 12.18 -15.62
N THR A 368 5.16 12.38 -16.53
CA THR A 368 5.03 13.63 -17.31
C THR A 368 4.22 14.72 -16.62
N CYS A 369 3.60 14.42 -15.48
CA CYS A 369 2.79 15.38 -14.73
C CYS A 369 3.63 16.53 -14.15
N ASP A 370 3.01 17.71 -13.99
CA ASP A 370 3.67 18.89 -13.42
C ASP A 370 3.85 18.77 -11.90
N THR A 371 4.99 18.22 -11.51
CA THR A 371 5.34 18.06 -10.08
C THR A 371 5.59 19.39 -9.37
N ALA A 372 5.95 20.46 -10.08
CA ALA A 372 6.13 21.78 -9.48
C ALA A 372 4.78 22.41 -9.10
N LYS A 373 3.76 22.27 -9.95
CA LYS A 373 2.38 22.67 -9.61
C LYS A 373 1.83 21.83 -8.47
N TYR A 374 2.12 20.51 -8.45
CA TYR A 374 1.74 19.68 -7.32
C TYR A 374 2.40 20.14 -6.01
N ALA A 375 3.66 20.52 -6.02
CA ALA A 375 4.35 21.02 -4.84
C ALA A 375 3.69 22.33 -4.33
N ALA A 376 3.34 23.25 -5.23
CA ALA A 376 2.61 24.47 -4.87
C ALA A 376 1.22 24.14 -4.28
N PHE A 377 0.50 23.21 -4.88
CA PHE A 377 -0.79 22.73 -4.37
C PHE A 377 -0.66 22.09 -2.97
N PHE A 378 0.33 21.23 -2.77
CA PHE A 378 0.61 20.63 -1.48
C PHE A 378 0.82 21.68 -0.38
N HIS A 379 1.68 22.68 -0.62
CA HIS A 379 1.93 23.75 0.36
C HIS A 379 0.69 24.60 0.60
N HIS A 380 -0.06 24.92 -0.45
CA HIS A 380 -1.33 25.63 -0.29
C HIS A 380 -2.31 24.87 0.62
N LEU A 381 -2.48 23.56 0.41
CA LEU A 381 -3.33 22.73 1.26
C LEU A 381 -2.81 22.69 2.71
N LEU A 382 -1.50 22.49 2.87
CA LEU A 382 -0.88 22.46 4.19
C LEU A 382 -1.11 23.75 4.98
N GLU A 383 -0.97 24.91 4.33
CA GLU A 383 -1.23 26.22 4.92
C GLU A 383 -2.71 26.45 5.28
N ASN A 384 -3.64 25.77 4.57
CA ASN A 384 -5.06 25.77 4.86
C ASN A 384 -5.52 24.63 5.79
N GLY A 385 -4.58 23.97 6.49
CA GLY A 385 -4.89 22.97 7.49
C GLY A 385 -5.32 21.62 6.90
N VAL A 386 -4.83 21.25 5.72
CA VAL A 386 -5.08 19.96 5.08
C VAL A 386 -3.74 19.29 4.76
N TYR A 387 -3.53 18.08 5.24
CA TYR A 387 -2.30 17.33 5.07
C TYR A 387 -2.47 16.27 3.98
N PHE A 388 -1.96 16.57 2.78
CA PHE A 388 -1.92 15.66 1.63
C PHE A 388 -0.57 14.92 1.54
N PRO A 389 -0.45 13.89 0.67
CA PRO A 389 0.84 13.24 0.41
C PRO A 389 1.89 14.25 -0.10
N PRO A 390 3.12 14.26 0.45
CA PRO A 390 4.19 15.15 -0.01
C PRO A 390 4.88 14.63 -1.29
N SER A 391 4.11 14.04 -2.20
CA SER A 391 4.52 13.56 -3.51
C SER A 391 3.31 13.31 -4.38
N GLN A 392 3.33 13.74 -5.65
CA GLN A 392 2.27 13.45 -6.61
C GLN A 392 2.15 11.96 -6.94
N PHE A 393 3.22 11.19 -6.71
CA PHE A 393 3.25 9.75 -6.97
C PHE A 393 2.67 8.92 -5.82
N GLU A 394 2.09 9.54 -4.82
CA GLU A 394 1.42 8.87 -3.72
C GLU A 394 -0.09 9.06 -3.81
N ALA A 395 -0.85 8.05 -3.40
CA ALA A 395 -2.29 8.18 -3.26
C ALA A 395 -2.65 8.89 -1.95
N ALA A 396 -3.72 9.68 -1.99
CA ALA A 396 -4.41 10.19 -0.82
C ALA A 396 -5.49 9.21 -0.37
N PHE A 397 -5.81 9.25 0.93
CA PHE A 397 -6.76 8.34 1.57
C PHE A 397 -7.69 9.09 2.50
N LEU A 398 -8.98 8.78 2.44
CA LEU A 398 -9.92 9.20 3.47
C LEU A 398 -10.25 8.05 4.41
N SER A 399 -10.73 8.40 5.60
CA SER A 399 -11.18 7.47 6.63
C SER A 399 -12.64 7.70 6.97
N ALA A 400 -13.30 6.72 7.58
CA ALA A 400 -14.67 6.86 8.07
C ALA A 400 -14.83 7.94 9.17
N ALA A 401 -13.71 8.44 9.70
CA ALA A 401 -13.72 9.53 10.69
C ALA A 401 -13.79 10.93 10.06
N HIS A 402 -13.74 11.07 8.72
CA HIS A 402 -13.86 12.38 8.08
C HIS A 402 -15.29 12.90 8.21
N ASP A 403 -15.47 13.86 9.11
CA ASP A 403 -16.75 14.52 9.35
C ASP A 403 -17.03 15.62 8.30
N GLU A 404 -18.24 16.13 8.30
CA GLU A 404 -18.69 17.18 7.36
C GLU A 404 -17.82 18.45 7.40
N GLU A 405 -17.31 18.82 8.58
CA GLU A 405 -16.41 19.96 8.73
C GLU A 405 -15.07 19.71 8.02
N ALA A 406 -14.47 18.52 8.24
CA ALA A 406 -13.23 18.13 7.59
C ALA A 406 -13.37 18.07 6.06
N LEU A 407 -14.47 17.49 5.57
CA LEU A 407 -14.77 17.42 4.14
C LEU A 407 -14.96 18.82 3.53
N ARG A 408 -15.70 19.73 4.21
CA ARG A 408 -15.88 21.10 3.78
C ARG A 408 -14.54 21.83 3.75
N GLN A 409 -13.75 21.78 4.83
CA GLN A 409 -12.43 22.40 4.91
C GLN A 409 -11.51 21.92 3.78
N THR A 410 -11.47 20.60 3.53
CA THR A 410 -10.65 20.01 2.46
C THR A 410 -11.10 20.51 1.09
N ALA A 411 -12.40 20.49 0.80
CA ALA A 411 -12.94 20.95 -0.49
C ALA A 411 -12.72 22.45 -0.71
N GLU A 412 -12.87 23.29 0.30
CA GLU A 412 -12.61 24.73 0.24
C GLU A 412 -11.13 25.02 -0.02
N ALA A 413 -10.22 24.34 0.69
CA ALA A 413 -8.79 24.44 0.46
C ALA A 413 -8.40 24.06 -0.97
N ILE A 414 -8.95 22.96 -1.51
CA ILE A 414 -8.72 22.54 -2.89
C ILE A 414 -9.24 23.58 -3.89
N ARG A 415 -10.48 24.06 -3.73
CA ARG A 415 -11.09 25.04 -4.64
C ARG A 415 -10.41 26.41 -4.61
N SER A 416 -9.81 26.79 -3.49
CA SER A 416 -9.11 28.08 -3.34
C SER A 416 -7.73 28.10 -3.99
N PHE A 417 -7.17 26.95 -4.36
CA PHE A 417 -5.87 26.87 -5.05
C PHE A 417 -5.96 27.58 -6.42
N ARG A 418 -4.97 28.43 -6.69
CA ARG A 418 -4.76 29.07 -7.99
C ARG A 418 -3.37 28.68 -8.49
N ALA A 419 -3.31 28.03 -9.65
CA ALA A 419 -2.08 27.56 -10.29
C ALA A 419 -1.30 28.71 -10.94
#